data_5e42c41bbb071fea563d89f6a41a43df
#
_entry.id   5e42c41bbb071fea563d89f6a41a43df
#
_cell.length_a   1.000
_cell.length_b   1.000
_cell.length_c   1.000
_cell.angle_alpha   90.00
_cell.angle_beta   90.00
_cell.angle_gamma   90.00
#
_symmetry.space_group_name_H-M   'P 1'
#
loop_
_entity.id
_entity.type
_entity.pdbx_description
1 polymer ?
#
loop_
_entity_poly.entity_id
_entity_poly.type
_entity_poly.pdbx_seq_one_letter_code
_entity_poly.pdbx_strand_id
1 'polypeptide(L)'
;MDLFNTKINKNANLNLLGTSGAGKTFTMQLLALRMRMRGIQCYILAPIKGHEFRRACNKIGGEFIKIAPGSPHCINVMEIRHTMSPEMELIDEIDYVEMGSMLARKIQQLMTFFGLLIPDMSNEEEQMLDEALIRTYADFGITHDNDSIYTDMASAPPKMKQMPILGDLHKHLQENPMTQRLAAIISRFVTGSAQSFNRQTNVDLSNKYIVLDLSELKGKLLPVGMFIALDYVWDQIKSDRTKRKAIFIDEIWQLIGASSNRMAAEFCLEIFKVIRGFGGAAISATQDLSDFFGLEDGKYGRAIINNSKNKIILNLEPDEARYVQETLKLTRTEIRAITRFERGEALISSNNNKVPVVVKASKLEKEMITTDRAELEAILKERQREKTHSA
;
A
#
# COMPACT_ATOMS: atom_id res chain seq x y z
N MET A 1 21.17 7.93 -5.63
CA MET A 1 20.87 6.49 -5.81
C MET A 1 19.80 6.35 -6.87
N ASP A 2 20.01 5.53 -7.90
CA ASP A 2 19.00 5.21 -8.92
C ASP A 2 18.54 3.77 -8.75
N LEU A 3 17.37 3.59 -8.12
CA LEU A 3 16.84 2.25 -7.81
C LEU A 3 16.49 1.45 -9.07
N PHE A 4 16.06 2.15 -10.14
CA PHE A 4 15.65 1.51 -11.41
C PHE A 4 16.79 1.28 -12.40
N ASN A 5 18.03 1.58 -12.02
CA ASN A 5 19.17 1.23 -12.83
C ASN A 5 19.47 -0.27 -12.73
N THR A 6 18.99 -1.03 -13.70
CA THR A 6 19.12 -2.51 -13.74
C THR A 6 20.56 -3.00 -13.91
N LYS A 7 21.50 -2.13 -14.36
CA LYS A 7 22.93 -2.45 -14.43
C LYS A 7 23.55 -2.52 -13.04
N ILE A 8 23.00 -1.80 -12.06
CA ILE A 8 23.52 -1.71 -10.70
C ILE A 8 22.64 -2.52 -9.74
N ASN A 9 21.32 -2.37 -9.84
CA ASN A 9 20.37 -2.95 -8.90
C ASN A 9 19.65 -4.17 -9.49
N LYS A 10 19.75 -5.31 -8.81
CA LYS A 10 19.02 -6.52 -9.21
C LYS A 10 17.49 -6.37 -9.06
N ASN A 11 17.03 -5.58 -8.10
CA ASN A 11 15.66 -5.08 -7.99
C ASN A 11 15.65 -3.68 -7.36
N ALA A 12 14.57 -2.94 -7.58
CA ALA A 12 14.40 -1.57 -7.10
C ALA A 12 13.76 -1.48 -5.70
N ASN A 13 13.44 -2.61 -5.07
CA ASN A 13 12.81 -2.61 -3.74
C ASN A 13 13.76 -2.04 -2.69
N LEU A 14 13.17 -1.32 -1.73
CA LEU A 14 13.89 -0.62 -0.67
C LEU A 14 13.16 -0.76 0.66
N ASN A 15 13.92 -1.00 1.74
CA ASN A 15 13.42 -0.87 3.11
C ASN A 15 14.03 0.37 3.78
N LEU A 16 13.19 1.16 4.41
CA LEU A 16 13.56 2.31 5.22
C LEU A 16 13.30 1.98 6.69
N LEU A 17 14.39 1.83 7.45
CA LEU A 17 14.37 1.42 8.85
C LEU A 17 14.84 2.58 9.73
N GLY A 18 14.22 2.76 10.88
CA GLY A 18 14.64 3.80 11.83
C GLY A 18 13.59 4.03 12.91
N THR A 19 14.03 4.49 14.07
CA THR A 19 13.17 4.84 15.21
C THR A 19 12.21 5.99 14.91
N SER A 20 11.26 6.23 15.79
CA SER A 20 10.43 7.42 15.72
C SER A 20 11.31 8.69 15.83
N GLY A 21 11.05 9.68 14.98
CA GLY A 21 11.84 10.93 14.94
C GLY A 21 13.16 10.88 14.16
N ALA A 22 13.64 9.70 13.74
CA ALA A 22 14.87 9.56 12.94
C ALA A 22 14.80 10.19 11.52
N GLY A 23 13.62 10.63 11.07
CA GLY A 23 13.45 11.26 9.76
C GLY A 23 12.93 10.33 8.66
N LYS A 24 12.28 9.21 9.00
CA LYS A 24 11.71 8.26 8.02
C LYS A 24 10.75 8.92 7.04
N THR A 25 9.69 9.56 7.55
CA THR A 25 8.67 10.22 6.71
C THR A 25 9.28 11.27 5.79
N PHE A 26 10.25 12.04 6.31
CA PHE A 26 11.00 13.01 5.51
C PHE A 26 11.78 12.35 4.38
N THR A 27 12.54 11.29 4.68
CA THR A 27 13.33 10.54 3.70
C THR A 27 12.44 9.87 2.65
N MET A 28 11.32 9.30 3.08
CA MET A 28 10.34 8.65 2.21
C MET A 28 9.69 9.65 1.24
N GLN A 29 9.26 10.81 1.75
CA GLN A 29 8.72 11.88 0.91
C GLN A 29 9.76 12.42 -0.09
N LEU A 30 11.00 12.62 0.36
CA LEU A 30 12.09 13.06 -0.50
C LEU A 30 12.36 12.07 -1.65
N LEU A 31 12.37 10.77 -1.34
CA LEU A 31 12.50 9.72 -2.35
C LEU A 31 11.34 9.75 -3.35
N ALA A 32 10.10 9.84 -2.86
CA ALA A 32 8.91 9.88 -3.70
C ALA A 32 8.90 11.10 -4.64
N LEU A 33 9.24 12.31 -4.14
CA LEU A 33 9.36 13.51 -4.96
C LEU A 33 10.42 13.35 -6.04
N ARG A 34 11.61 12.85 -5.70
CA ARG A 34 12.70 12.64 -6.65
C ARG A 34 12.41 11.56 -7.69
N MET A 35 11.67 10.51 -7.32
CA MET A 35 11.18 9.50 -8.27
C MET A 35 10.14 10.12 -9.21
N ARG A 36 9.21 10.90 -8.69
CA ARG A 36 8.21 11.62 -9.48
C ARG A 36 8.87 12.56 -10.52
N MET A 37 9.93 13.30 -10.13
CA MET A 37 10.70 14.14 -11.04
C MET A 37 11.36 13.36 -12.18
N ARG A 38 11.63 12.08 -12.00
CA ARG A 38 12.17 11.15 -13.01
C ARG A 38 11.08 10.45 -13.82
N GLY A 39 9.83 10.87 -13.71
CA GLY A 39 8.71 10.31 -14.45
C GLY A 39 8.15 9.00 -13.87
N ILE A 40 8.60 8.58 -12.70
CA ILE A 40 8.08 7.37 -12.02
C ILE A 40 6.77 7.73 -11.34
N GLN A 41 5.74 6.92 -11.57
CA GLN A 41 4.46 7.06 -10.87
C GLN A 41 4.60 6.54 -9.43
N CYS A 42 4.20 7.35 -8.45
CA CYS A 42 4.37 7.07 -7.04
C CYS A 42 3.02 6.95 -6.34
N TYR A 43 2.81 5.83 -5.66
CA TYR A 43 1.68 5.56 -4.79
C TYR A 43 2.16 5.51 -3.35
N ILE A 44 1.56 6.26 -2.45
CA ILE A 44 1.97 6.37 -1.05
C ILE A 44 0.81 5.96 -0.16
N LEU A 45 0.97 4.88 0.58
CA LEU A 45 0.05 4.45 1.63
C LEU A 45 0.53 5.04 2.95
N ALA A 46 -0.28 5.92 3.54
CA ALA A 46 0.04 6.66 4.76
C ALA A 46 -0.98 6.33 5.88
N PRO A 47 -0.73 5.28 6.70
CA PRO A 47 -1.71 4.79 7.67
C PRO A 47 -1.78 5.62 8.96
N ILE A 48 -0.73 6.36 9.32
CA ILE A 48 -0.69 7.05 10.61
C ILE A 48 -0.62 8.57 10.45
N LYS A 49 0.21 9.06 9.53
CA LYS A 49 0.54 10.48 9.39
C LYS A 49 0.21 11.03 8.00
N GLY A 50 -0.93 10.64 7.42
CA GLY A 50 -1.31 11.03 6.06
C GLY A 50 -1.28 12.53 5.81
N HIS A 51 -1.63 13.35 6.82
CA HIS A 51 -1.59 14.81 6.72
C HIS A 51 -0.19 15.39 6.42
N GLU A 52 0.90 14.69 6.82
CA GLU A 52 2.27 15.13 6.53
C GLU A 52 2.58 15.12 5.03
N PHE A 53 1.93 14.22 4.27
CA PHE A 53 2.12 14.09 2.81
C PHE A 53 1.28 15.10 2.00
N ARG A 54 0.21 15.66 2.58
CA ARG A 54 -0.73 16.52 1.87
C ARG A 54 -0.08 17.74 1.24
N ARG A 55 0.85 18.39 1.95
CA ARG A 55 1.49 19.63 1.47
C ARG A 55 2.32 19.40 0.22
N ALA A 56 3.16 18.36 0.22
CA ALA A 56 3.94 17.98 -0.95
C ALA A 56 3.01 17.58 -2.10
N CYS A 57 2.04 16.72 -1.83
CA CYS A 57 1.06 16.25 -2.82
C CYS A 57 0.37 17.43 -3.54
N ASN A 58 -0.20 18.36 -2.79
CA ASN A 58 -0.89 19.53 -3.35
C ASN A 58 0.05 20.44 -4.15
N LYS A 59 1.30 20.65 -3.70
CA LYS A 59 2.25 21.53 -4.39
C LYS A 59 2.72 21.02 -5.75
N ILE A 60 2.75 19.70 -5.93
CA ILE A 60 3.18 19.08 -7.20
C ILE A 60 2.01 18.65 -8.09
N GLY A 61 0.77 19.01 -7.75
CA GLY A 61 -0.43 18.61 -8.49
C GLY A 61 -0.72 17.11 -8.38
N GLY A 62 -0.41 16.50 -7.25
CA GLY A 62 -0.73 15.11 -6.95
C GLY A 62 -2.18 14.93 -6.49
N GLU A 63 -2.62 13.68 -6.40
CA GLU A 63 -3.95 13.30 -5.93
C GLU A 63 -3.89 12.87 -4.47
N PHE A 64 -4.68 13.50 -3.61
CA PHE A 64 -4.75 13.19 -2.17
C PHE A 64 -6.10 12.54 -1.85
N ILE A 65 -6.08 11.23 -1.69
CA ILE A 65 -7.26 10.39 -1.46
C ILE A 65 -7.33 10.02 0.01
N LYS A 66 -8.38 10.45 0.70
CA LYS A 66 -8.61 10.11 2.09
C LYS A 66 -9.60 8.95 2.20
N ILE A 67 -9.15 7.84 2.75
CA ILE A 67 -9.97 6.64 3.01
C ILE A 67 -10.26 6.61 4.51
N ALA A 68 -11.50 6.94 4.88
CA ALA A 68 -11.92 7.05 6.28
C ALA A 68 -13.43 6.89 6.40
N PRO A 69 -13.95 6.54 7.59
CA PRO A 69 -15.36 6.64 7.87
C PRO A 69 -15.87 8.06 7.60
N GLY A 70 -16.95 8.18 6.81
CA GLY A 70 -17.51 9.47 6.42
C GLY A 70 -16.77 10.21 5.28
N SER A 71 -15.70 9.64 4.73
CA SER A 71 -15.04 10.19 3.54
C SER A 71 -15.94 10.11 2.31
N PRO A 72 -15.84 11.08 1.37
CA PRO A 72 -16.45 10.95 0.05
C PRO A 72 -15.77 9.89 -0.81
N HIS A 73 -14.49 9.59 -0.57
CA HIS A 73 -13.71 8.63 -1.33
C HIS A 73 -14.02 7.19 -0.91
N CYS A 74 -14.18 6.32 -1.89
CA CYS A 74 -14.41 4.89 -1.69
C CYS A 74 -13.64 4.08 -2.72
N ILE A 75 -13.13 2.94 -2.26
CA ILE A 75 -12.64 1.85 -3.10
C ILE A 75 -13.54 0.65 -2.79
N ASN A 76 -14.29 0.20 -3.79
CA ASN A 76 -15.15 -0.96 -3.66
C ASN A 76 -14.30 -2.23 -3.56
N VAL A 77 -14.29 -2.88 -2.41
CA VAL A 77 -13.52 -4.12 -2.20
C VAL A 77 -14.05 -5.27 -3.06
N MET A 78 -15.35 -5.25 -3.40
CA MET A 78 -16.00 -6.25 -4.25
C MET A 78 -15.70 -6.06 -5.76
N GLU A 79 -15.07 -4.96 -6.16
CA GLU A 79 -14.83 -4.64 -7.55
C GLU A 79 -13.81 -5.59 -8.18
N ILE A 80 -14.23 -6.32 -9.24
CA ILE A 80 -13.31 -7.00 -10.16
C ILE A 80 -12.74 -5.93 -11.08
N ARG A 81 -11.43 -5.84 -11.16
CA ARG A 81 -10.76 -4.83 -11.99
C ARG A 81 -10.00 -5.49 -13.14
N HIS A 82 -10.02 -4.86 -14.28
CA HIS A 82 -9.18 -5.27 -15.39
C HIS A 82 -7.71 -4.94 -15.08
N THR A 83 -6.84 -5.94 -15.12
CA THR A 83 -5.46 -5.80 -14.65
C THR A 83 -4.44 -5.69 -15.79
N MET A 84 -4.89 -5.53 -17.04
CA MET A 84 -4.00 -5.35 -18.18
C MET A 84 -4.46 -4.17 -19.03
N SER A 85 -3.51 -3.40 -19.54
CA SER A 85 -3.81 -2.37 -20.55
C SER A 85 -3.87 -3.00 -21.93
N PRO A 86 -4.62 -2.38 -22.89
CA PRO A 86 -4.67 -2.88 -24.27
C PRO A 86 -3.28 -3.05 -24.93
N GLU A 87 -2.33 -2.17 -24.59
CA GLU A 87 -0.96 -2.26 -25.09
C GLU A 87 -0.23 -3.52 -24.58
N MET A 88 -0.54 -3.90 -23.32
CA MET A 88 0.05 -5.11 -22.73
C MET A 88 -0.55 -6.39 -23.30
N GLU A 89 -1.83 -6.38 -23.63
CA GLU A 89 -2.49 -7.49 -24.32
C GLU A 89 -1.85 -7.77 -25.67
N LEU A 90 -1.51 -6.70 -26.41
CA LEU A 90 -0.79 -6.81 -27.70
C LEU A 90 0.65 -7.36 -27.57
N ILE A 91 1.35 -7.01 -26.47
CA ILE A 91 2.75 -7.46 -26.25
C ILE A 91 2.81 -8.91 -25.78
N ASP A 92 1.92 -9.30 -24.90
CA ASP A 92 1.94 -10.61 -24.25
C ASP A 92 1.23 -11.70 -25.10
N GLU A 93 0.51 -11.33 -26.19
CA GLU A 93 -0.29 -12.24 -27.04
C GLU A 93 -1.20 -13.18 -26.21
N ILE A 94 -1.75 -12.63 -25.10
CA ILE A 94 -2.47 -13.45 -24.13
C ILE A 94 -3.84 -13.84 -24.69
N ASP A 95 -4.07 -15.13 -24.77
CA ASP A 95 -5.42 -15.67 -24.96
C ASP A 95 -6.18 -15.57 -23.61
N TYR A 96 -7.29 -14.83 -23.59
CA TYR A 96 -8.15 -14.68 -22.40
C TYR A 96 -8.63 -16.01 -21.81
N VAL A 97 -8.67 -17.06 -22.62
CA VAL A 97 -9.05 -18.42 -22.20
C VAL A 97 -8.01 -19.03 -21.25
N GLU A 98 -6.72 -18.67 -21.37
CA GLU A 98 -5.66 -19.16 -20.47
C GLU A 98 -5.61 -18.42 -19.12
N MET A 99 -6.29 -17.30 -19.01
CA MET A 99 -6.30 -16.43 -17.82
C MET A 99 -7.23 -16.93 -16.73
N GLY A 100 -7.28 -18.05 -16.21
CA GLY A 100 -8.10 -18.49 -15.08
C GLY A 100 -9.22 -17.53 -14.62
N SER A 101 -10.23 -17.97 -13.91
CA SER A 101 -11.39 -17.15 -13.55
C SER A 101 -11.00 -15.89 -12.77
N MET A 102 -11.38 -14.71 -13.27
CA MET A 102 -11.22 -13.43 -12.59
C MET A 102 -12.07 -13.38 -11.31
N LEU A 103 -13.28 -13.98 -11.32
CA LEU A 103 -14.13 -14.11 -10.15
C LEU A 103 -13.45 -14.95 -9.05
N ALA A 104 -12.88 -16.12 -9.40
CA ALA A 104 -12.21 -16.97 -8.42
C ALA A 104 -11.03 -16.24 -7.74
N ARG A 105 -10.22 -15.51 -8.52
CA ARG A 105 -9.14 -14.67 -7.97
C ARG A 105 -9.68 -13.59 -7.05
N LYS A 106 -10.79 -12.94 -7.42
CA LYS A 106 -11.41 -11.92 -6.60
C LYS A 106 -11.94 -12.48 -5.28
N ILE A 107 -12.56 -13.66 -5.32
CA ILE A 107 -13.04 -14.33 -4.10
C ILE A 107 -11.85 -14.64 -3.17
N GLN A 108 -10.72 -15.12 -3.68
CA GLN A 108 -9.51 -15.34 -2.85
C GLN A 108 -9.02 -14.05 -2.18
N GLN A 109 -9.04 -12.93 -2.90
CA GLN A 109 -8.70 -11.61 -2.32
C GLN A 109 -9.72 -11.21 -1.24
N LEU A 110 -11.01 -11.45 -1.47
CA LEU A 110 -12.05 -11.17 -0.49
C LEU A 110 -11.93 -12.07 0.75
N MET A 111 -11.54 -13.33 0.61
CA MET A 111 -11.24 -14.19 1.77
C MET A 111 -10.09 -13.62 2.61
N THR A 112 -9.07 -13.03 1.99
CA THR A 112 -8.02 -12.30 2.73
C THR A 112 -8.57 -11.08 3.46
N PHE A 113 -9.41 -10.29 2.82
CA PHE A 113 -10.09 -9.14 3.42
C PHE A 113 -10.94 -9.55 4.63
N PHE A 114 -11.77 -10.58 4.47
CA PHE A 114 -12.61 -11.06 5.56
C PHE A 114 -11.81 -11.72 6.68
N GLY A 115 -10.71 -12.40 6.37
CA GLY A 115 -9.80 -12.95 7.37
C GLY A 115 -9.10 -11.86 8.21
N LEU A 116 -8.84 -10.67 7.64
CA LEU A 116 -8.38 -9.51 8.43
C LEU A 116 -9.48 -8.94 9.33
N LEU A 117 -10.71 -8.94 8.85
CA LEU A 117 -11.86 -8.40 9.58
C LEU A 117 -12.34 -9.35 10.69
N ILE A 118 -12.28 -10.65 10.42
CA ILE A 118 -12.80 -11.75 11.25
C ILE A 118 -11.69 -12.80 11.45
N PRO A 119 -10.67 -12.53 12.28
CA PRO A 119 -9.52 -13.43 12.44
C PRO A 119 -9.88 -14.82 13.03
N ASP A 120 -11.02 -14.92 13.68
CA ASP A 120 -11.57 -16.13 14.33
C ASP A 120 -12.69 -16.79 13.51
N MET A 121 -12.73 -16.57 12.19
CA MET A 121 -13.68 -17.21 11.28
C MET A 121 -13.43 -18.72 11.23
N SER A 122 -14.49 -19.53 11.38
CA SER A 122 -14.39 -20.99 11.29
C SER A 122 -14.34 -21.45 9.84
N ASN A 123 -13.89 -22.69 9.60
CA ASN A 123 -13.86 -23.27 8.25
C ASN A 123 -15.26 -23.35 7.64
N GLU A 124 -16.30 -23.60 8.47
CA GLU A 124 -17.69 -23.63 8.03
C GLU A 124 -18.15 -22.23 7.62
N GLU A 125 -17.79 -21.20 8.40
CA GLU A 125 -18.09 -19.81 8.05
C GLU A 125 -17.35 -19.37 6.77
N GLU A 126 -16.11 -19.81 6.58
CA GLU A 126 -15.35 -19.57 5.33
C GLU A 126 -16.05 -20.16 4.11
N GLN A 127 -16.50 -21.41 4.20
CA GLN A 127 -17.22 -22.08 3.12
C GLN A 127 -18.55 -21.37 2.80
N MET A 128 -19.30 -20.99 3.83
CA MET A 128 -20.57 -20.28 3.64
C MET A 128 -20.39 -18.88 3.07
N LEU A 129 -19.30 -18.20 3.44
CA LEU A 129 -18.93 -16.90 2.89
C LEU A 129 -18.58 -17.02 1.40
N ASP A 130 -17.80 -18.04 1.02
CA ASP A 130 -17.46 -18.32 -0.38
C ASP A 130 -18.74 -18.51 -1.23
N GLU A 131 -19.67 -19.34 -0.77
CA GLU A 131 -20.97 -19.54 -1.43
C GLU A 131 -21.80 -18.25 -1.54
N ALA A 132 -21.84 -17.46 -0.47
CA ALA A 132 -22.55 -16.18 -0.47
C ALA A 132 -21.93 -15.18 -1.45
N LEU A 133 -20.59 -15.15 -1.55
CA LEU A 133 -19.87 -14.32 -2.52
C LEU A 133 -20.22 -14.74 -3.95
N ILE A 134 -20.16 -16.04 -4.27
CA ILE A 134 -20.52 -16.55 -5.61
C ILE A 134 -21.95 -16.13 -5.97
N ARG A 135 -22.90 -16.32 -5.05
CA ARG A 135 -24.32 -15.91 -5.26
C ARG A 135 -24.44 -14.40 -5.47
N THR A 136 -23.74 -13.61 -4.67
CA THR A 136 -23.76 -12.15 -4.80
C THR A 136 -23.32 -11.69 -6.19
N TYR A 137 -22.25 -12.27 -6.74
CA TYR A 137 -21.83 -11.96 -8.11
C TYR A 137 -22.79 -12.49 -9.17
N ALA A 138 -23.39 -13.65 -8.94
CA ALA A 138 -24.37 -14.24 -9.85
C ALA A 138 -25.61 -13.35 -10.02
N ASP A 139 -26.07 -12.64 -8.99
CA ASP A 139 -27.17 -11.67 -9.08
C ASP A 139 -26.87 -10.51 -10.06
N PHE A 140 -25.60 -10.22 -10.27
CA PHE A 140 -25.13 -9.24 -11.28
C PHE A 140 -24.81 -9.90 -12.63
N GLY A 141 -25.13 -11.20 -12.77
CA GLY A 141 -24.84 -11.99 -13.97
C GLY A 141 -23.34 -12.21 -14.20
N ILE A 142 -22.54 -12.18 -13.13
CA ILE A 142 -21.09 -12.41 -13.15
C ILE A 142 -20.84 -13.83 -12.65
N THR A 143 -20.12 -14.62 -13.46
CA THR A 143 -19.81 -16.03 -13.21
C THR A 143 -18.32 -16.30 -13.35
N HIS A 144 -17.91 -17.56 -13.27
CA HIS A 144 -16.52 -17.96 -13.51
C HIS A 144 -16.07 -17.79 -14.97
N ASP A 145 -17.01 -17.58 -15.89
CA ASP A 145 -16.71 -17.17 -17.25
C ASP A 145 -16.35 -15.67 -17.25
N ASN A 146 -15.13 -15.36 -17.70
CA ASN A 146 -14.62 -13.98 -17.70
C ASN A 146 -15.45 -13.03 -18.61
N ASP A 147 -16.05 -13.54 -19.69
CA ASP A 147 -16.89 -12.75 -20.59
C ASP A 147 -18.14 -12.21 -19.88
N SER A 148 -18.61 -12.95 -18.88
CA SER A 148 -19.75 -12.53 -18.06
C SER A 148 -19.54 -11.24 -17.28
N ILE A 149 -18.29 -10.77 -17.12
CA ILE A 149 -17.93 -9.56 -16.38
C ILE A 149 -18.22 -8.29 -17.19
N TYR A 150 -18.31 -8.43 -18.53
CA TYR A 150 -18.45 -7.29 -19.43
C TYR A 150 -19.88 -7.07 -19.91
N THR A 151 -20.25 -5.82 -20.15
CA THR A 151 -21.47 -5.43 -20.87
C THR A 151 -21.21 -5.23 -22.34
N ASP A 152 -19.98 -4.84 -22.70
CA ASP A 152 -19.53 -4.61 -24.06
C ASP A 152 -18.01 -4.88 -24.15
N MET A 153 -17.66 -6.00 -24.74
CA MET A 153 -16.26 -6.40 -24.98
C MET A 153 -15.66 -5.72 -26.23
N ALA A 154 -16.50 -5.26 -27.15
CA ALA A 154 -16.05 -4.64 -28.40
C ALA A 154 -15.62 -3.18 -28.20
N SER A 155 -15.99 -2.56 -27.09
CA SER A 155 -15.54 -1.21 -26.76
C SER A 155 -14.05 -1.21 -26.34
N ALA A 156 -13.36 -0.10 -26.58
CA ALA A 156 -11.97 0.08 -26.18
C ALA A 156 -11.81 1.25 -25.18
N PRO A 157 -11.58 1.02 -23.88
CA PRO A 157 -11.46 -0.28 -23.22
C PRO A 157 -12.81 -1.02 -23.09
N PRO A 158 -12.81 -2.36 -22.89
CA PRO A 158 -14.01 -3.13 -22.65
C PRO A 158 -14.83 -2.60 -21.48
N LYS A 159 -16.14 -2.48 -21.66
CA LYS A 159 -17.03 -1.91 -20.64
C LYS A 159 -17.48 -3.00 -19.67
N MET A 160 -17.06 -2.87 -18.43
CA MET A 160 -17.42 -3.80 -17.36
C MET A 160 -18.85 -3.55 -16.85
N LYS A 161 -19.46 -4.60 -16.31
CA LYS A 161 -20.73 -4.51 -15.57
C LYS A 161 -20.54 -3.71 -14.28
N GLN A 162 -21.66 -3.22 -13.73
CA GLN A 162 -21.66 -2.72 -12.38
C GLN A 162 -21.31 -3.86 -11.41
N MET A 163 -20.38 -3.61 -10.50
CA MET A 163 -19.95 -4.59 -9.52
C MET A 163 -20.83 -4.55 -8.27
N PRO A 164 -21.03 -5.70 -7.57
CA PRO A 164 -21.70 -5.69 -6.29
C PRO A 164 -20.92 -4.84 -5.27
N ILE A 165 -21.58 -4.46 -4.19
CA ILE A 165 -21.01 -3.79 -3.03
C ILE A 165 -21.24 -4.66 -1.77
N LEU A 166 -20.60 -4.31 -0.65
CA LEU A 166 -20.74 -5.08 0.60
C LEU A 166 -22.19 -5.23 1.07
N GLY A 167 -23.05 -4.24 0.75
CA GLY A 167 -24.49 -4.30 1.05
C GLY A 167 -25.23 -5.41 0.32
N ASP A 168 -24.77 -5.78 -0.88
CA ASP A 168 -25.39 -6.87 -1.64
C ASP A 168 -24.99 -8.23 -1.03
N LEU A 169 -23.73 -8.41 -0.66
CA LEU A 169 -23.30 -9.59 0.10
C LEU A 169 -24.03 -9.71 1.45
N HIS A 170 -24.19 -8.58 2.14
CA HIS A 170 -24.87 -8.57 3.45
C HIS A 170 -26.28 -9.13 3.38
N LYS A 171 -27.05 -8.89 2.30
CA LYS A 171 -28.38 -9.46 2.10
C LYS A 171 -28.32 -10.98 2.08
N HIS A 172 -27.43 -11.57 1.29
CA HIS A 172 -27.28 -13.03 1.23
C HIS A 172 -26.87 -13.64 2.58
N LEU A 173 -25.98 -12.96 3.33
CA LEU A 173 -25.57 -13.43 4.65
C LEU A 173 -26.72 -13.36 5.68
N GLN A 174 -27.67 -12.43 5.53
CA GLN A 174 -28.84 -12.35 6.40
C GLN A 174 -29.89 -13.44 6.14
N GLU A 175 -29.94 -13.99 4.95
CA GLU A 175 -30.90 -15.03 4.56
C GLU A 175 -30.56 -16.40 5.21
N ASN A 176 -29.30 -16.65 5.53
CA ASN A 176 -28.86 -17.91 6.10
C ASN A 176 -28.65 -17.78 7.63
N PRO A 177 -29.37 -18.57 8.46
CA PRO A 177 -29.18 -18.53 9.92
C PRO A 177 -27.74 -18.78 10.38
N MET A 178 -26.97 -19.59 9.66
CA MET A 178 -25.59 -19.93 10.02
C MET A 178 -24.58 -18.81 9.74
N THR A 179 -24.93 -17.82 8.90
CA THR A 179 -24.09 -16.66 8.57
C THR A 179 -24.49 -15.38 9.30
N GLN A 180 -25.41 -15.45 10.26
CA GLN A 180 -25.89 -14.28 11.00
C GLN A 180 -24.75 -13.52 11.73
N ARG A 181 -23.75 -14.26 12.26
CA ARG A 181 -22.57 -13.65 12.88
C ARG A 181 -21.78 -12.83 11.85
N LEU A 182 -21.54 -13.36 10.65
CA LEU A 182 -20.87 -12.67 9.56
C LEU A 182 -21.66 -11.44 9.12
N ALA A 183 -22.98 -11.57 8.93
CA ALA A 183 -23.88 -10.47 8.61
C ALA A 183 -23.80 -9.35 9.66
N ALA A 184 -23.84 -9.71 10.96
CA ALA A 184 -23.73 -8.73 12.04
C ALA A 184 -22.40 -7.97 12.03
N ILE A 185 -21.28 -8.62 11.73
CA ILE A 185 -19.97 -7.96 11.63
C ILE A 185 -19.91 -7.03 10.41
N ILE A 186 -20.41 -7.47 9.26
CA ILE A 186 -20.43 -6.69 8.01
C ILE A 186 -21.40 -5.50 8.10
N SER A 187 -22.46 -5.58 8.91
CA SER A 187 -23.43 -4.49 9.07
C SER A 187 -22.78 -3.15 9.42
N ARG A 188 -21.62 -3.16 10.09
CA ARG A 188 -20.83 -1.96 10.36
C ARG A 188 -20.45 -1.20 9.10
N PHE A 189 -20.19 -1.92 8.00
CA PHE A 189 -19.84 -1.33 6.69
C PHE A 189 -21.08 -0.95 5.88
N VAL A 190 -22.24 -1.52 6.14
CA VAL A 190 -23.47 -1.32 5.35
C VAL A 190 -24.33 -0.20 5.91
N THR A 191 -24.65 -0.27 7.21
CA THR A 191 -25.53 0.69 7.90
C THR A 191 -24.87 1.39 9.09
N GLY A 192 -23.66 0.94 9.47
CA GLY A 192 -22.94 1.42 10.63
C GLY A 192 -21.96 2.55 10.32
N SER A 193 -21.02 2.77 11.24
CA SER A 193 -20.06 3.87 11.20
C SER A 193 -19.06 3.84 10.02
N ALA A 194 -18.91 2.70 9.34
CA ALA A 194 -18.00 2.54 8.22
C ALA A 194 -18.73 2.42 6.85
N GLN A 195 -19.96 2.91 6.75
CA GLN A 195 -20.77 2.83 5.50
C GLN A 195 -20.14 3.52 4.28
N SER A 196 -19.14 4.38 4.47
CA SER A 196 -18.37 4.96 3.36
C SER A 196 -17.67 3.92 2.49
N PHE A 197 -17.42 2.71 3.01
CA PHE A 197 -16.85 1.60 2.25
C PHE A 197 -17.88 0.80 1.43
N ASN A 198 -19.17 1.10 1.58
CA ASN A 198 -20.27 0.43 0.90
C ASN A 198 -20.77 1.22 -0.32
N ARG A 199 -19.87 1.54 -1.24
CA ARG A 199 -20.16 2.29 -2.46
C ARG A 199 -19.29 1.80 -3.61
N GLN A 200 -19.63 2.18 -4.83
CA GLN A 200 -18.77 1.98 -5.99
C GLN A 200 -17.48 2.79 -5.85
N THR A 201 -16.41 2.30 -6.45
CA THR A 201 -15.14 3.02 -6.51
C THR A 201 -15.33 4.37 -7.20
N ASN A 202 -14.85 5.43 -6.56
CA ASN A 202 -14.96 6.80 -7.06
C ASN A 202 -13.63 7.57 -6.97
N VAL A 203 -12.52 6.85 -6.86
CA VAL A 203 -11.17 7.41 -6.84
C VAL A 203 -10.43 7.03 -8.13
N ASP A 204 -9.59 7.95 -8.62
CA ASP A 204 -8.75 7.75 -9.79
C ASP A 204 -7.28 7.69 -9.38
N LEU A 205 -6.58 6.63 -9.80
CA LEU A 205 -5.16 6.43 -9.57
C LEU A 205 -4.30 6.72 -10.82
N SER A 206 -4.81 7.47 -11.78
CA SER A 206 -4.08 7.85 -13.01
C SER A 206 -3.00 8.90 -12.77
N ASN A 207 -3.11 9.71 -11.71
CA ASN A 207 -2.12 10.73 -11.38
C ASN A 207 -0.74 10.09 -11.10
N LYS A 208 0.31 10.82 -11.42
CA LYS A 208 1.69 10.34 -11.23
C LYS A 208 2.20 10.44 -9.78
N TYR A 209 1.45 11.07 -8.88
CA TYR A 209 1.77 11.13 -7.45
C TYR A 209 0.48 11.06 -6.64
N ILE A 210 0.26 9.95 -5.98
CA ILE A 210 -0.98 9.64 -5.29
C ILE A 210 -0.67 9.33 -3.83
N VAL A 211 -1.40 9.96 -2.94
CA VAL A 211 -1.35 9.71 -1.50
C VAL A 211 -2.68 9.13 -1.05
N LEU A 212 -2.64 7.95 -0.49
CA LEU A 212 -3.77 7.26 0.15
C LEU A 212 -3.64 7.46 1.66
N ASP A 213 -4.39 8.42 2.19
CA ASP A 213 -4.42 8.77 3.61
C ASP A 213 -5.42 7.87 4.35
N LEU A 214 -4.91 7.03 5.23
CA LEU A 214 -5.67 6.07 6.04
C LEU A 214 -5.64 6.44 7.53
N SER A 215 -5.11 7.61 7.89
CA SER A 215 -4.77 7.98 9.27
C SER A 215 -5.97 8.10 10.23
N GLU A 216 -7.19 8.21 9.69
CA GLU A 216 -8.42 8.20 10.50
C GLU A 216 -8.98 6.79 10.76
N LEU A 217 -8.45 5.76 10.09
CA LEU A 217 -8.80 4.38 10.41
C LEU A 217 -8.13 3.97 11.72
N LYS A 218 -8.88 3.31 12.60
CA LYS A 218 -8.38 2.89 13.92
C LYS A 218 -8.68 1.41 14.17
N GLY A 219 -7.85 0.77 15.00
CA GLY A 219 -8.00 -0.61 15.41
C GLY A 219 -8.09 -1.54 14.20
N LYS A 220 -9.04 -2.48 14.19
CA LYS A 220 -9.24 -3.46 13.11
C LYS A 220 -9.49 -2.86 11.73
N LEU A 221 -9.96 -1.61 11.63
CA LEU A 221 -10.22 -0.97 10.33
C LEU A 221 -8.93 -0.53 9.61
N LEU A 222 -7.85 -0.29 10.33
CA LEU A 222 -6.61 0.17 9.72
C LEU A 222 -5.95 -0.90 8.84
N PRO A 223 -5.66 -2.13 9.30
CA PRO A 223 -5.15 -3.18 8.43
C PRO A 223 -6.07 -3.49 7.24
N VAL A 224 -7.40 -3.49 7.48
CA VAL A 224 -8.41 -3.70 6.44
C VAL A 224 -8.33 -2.60 5.36
N GLY A 225 -8.28 -1.33 5.76
CA GLY A 225 -8.16 -0.22 4.82
C GLY A 225 -6.83 -0.21 4.08
N MET A 226 -5.73 -0.58 4.75
CA MET A 226 -4.42 -0.74 4.12
C MET A 226 -4.45 -1.86 3.06
N PHE A 227 -5.10 -2.98 3.37
CA PHE A 227 -5.25 -4.06 2.41
C PHE A 227 -6.05 -3.62 1.17
N ILE A 228 -7.20 -2.97 1.35
CA ILE A 228 -8.02 -2.45 0.24
C ILE A 228 -7.22 -1.49 -0.65
N ALA A 229 -6.51 -0.55 -0.03
CA ALA A 229 -5.70 0.43 -0.74
C ALA A 229 -4.53 -0.24 -1.48
N LEU A 230 -3.85 -1.20 -0.84
CA LEU A 230 -2.74 -1.93 -1.43
C LEU A 230 -3.19 -2.82 -2.59
N ASP A 231 -4.31 -3.53 -2.46
CA ASP A 231 -4.90 -4.34 -3.51
C ASP A 231 -5.25 -3.49 -4.75
N TYR A 232 -5.88 -2.33 -4.54
CA TYR A 232 -6.21 -1.42 -5.64
C TYR A 232 -4.96 -0.87 -6.34
N VAL A 233 -3.96 -0.42 -5.58
CA VAL A 233 -2.67 0.04 -6.14
C VAL A 233 -1.94 -1.09 -6.84
N TRP A 234 -2.00 -2.32 -6.31
CA TRP A 234 -1.37 -3.47 -6.91
C TRP A 234 -1.93 -3.80 -8.29
N ASP A 235 -3.25 -3.71 -8.47
CA ASP A 235 -3.88 -3.86 -9.78
C ASP A 235 -3.41 -2.77 -10.76
N GLN A 236 -3.28 -1.51 -10.32
CA GLN A 236 -2.72 -0.43 -11.14
C GLN A 236 -1.25 -0.68 -11.51
N ILE A 237 -0.46 -1.30 -10.64
CA ILE A 237 0.93 -1.64 -10.95
C ILE A 237 1.00 -2.74 -12.01
N LYS A 238 0.14 -3.74 -11.94
CA LYS A 238 0.07 -4.83 -12.91
C LYS A 238 -0.37 -4.38 -14.30
N SER A 239 -1.18 -3.34 -14.40
CA SER A 239 -1.86 -2.95 -15.63
C SER A 239 -0.93 -2.57 -16.80
N ASP A 240 0.28 -2.08 -16.55
CA ASP A 240 1.21 -1.66 -17.60
C ASP A 240 2.66 -1.86 -17.15
N ARG A 241 3.35 -2.87 -17.71
CA ARG A 241 4.75 -3.19 -17.38
C ARG A 241 5.76 -2.22 -17.97
N THR A 242 5.37 -1.42 -18.95
CA THR A 242 6.27 -0.47 -19.64
C THR A 242 6.53 0.77 -18.80
N LYS A 243 5.61 1.12 -17.91
CA LYS A 243 5.72 2.29 -17.03
C LYS A 243 6.43 1.95 -15.72
N ARG A 244 7.35 2.80 -15.32
CA ARG A 244 7.98 2.68 -14.00
C ARG A 244 7.06 3.19 -12.93
N LYS A 245 6.87 2.38 -11.89
CA LYS A 245 5.97 2.67 -10.77
C LYS A 245 6.65 2.36 -9.45
N ALA A 246 6.29 3.09 -8.40
CA ALA A 246 6.79 2.84 -7.05
C ALA A 246 5.64 2.89 -6.05
N ILE A 247 5.52 1.87 -5.22
CA ILE A 247 4.61 1.89 -4.08
C ILE A 247 5.39 2.10 -2.80
N PHE A 248 4.98 3.09 -2.03
CA PHE A 248 5.52 3.42 -0.72
C PHE A 248 4.52 2.97 0.34
N ILE A 249 4.92 2.06 1.20
CA ILE A 249 4.08 1.51 2.27
C ILE A 249 4.69 1.97 3.59
N ASP A 250 4.12 3.04 4.16
CA ASP A 250 4.52 3.49 5.49
C ASP A 250 3.93 2.55 6.54
N GLU A 251 4.65 2.33 7.63
CA GLU A 251 4.26 1.45 8.74
C GLU A 251 3.78 0.06 8.28
N ILE A 252 4.53 -0.58 7.38
CA ILE A 252 4.19 -1.89 6.78
C ILE A 252 3.94 -2.99 7.84
N TRP A 253 4.49 -2.85 9.05
CA TRP A 253 4.27 -3.78 10.15
C TRP A 253 2.79 -3.98 10.49
N GLN A 254 1.93 -3.01 10.18
CA GLN A 254 0.46 -3.13 10.34
C GLN A 254 -0.13 -4.27 9.50
N LEU A 255 0.53 -4.68 8.42
CA LEU A 255 0.09 -5.76 7.53
C LEU A 255 0.87 -7.06 7.71
N ILE A 256 2.07 -7.00 8.30
CA ILE A 256 2.95 -8.18 8.41
C ILE A 256 3.38 -8.50 9.85
N GLY A 257 3.02 -7.66 10.81
CA GLY A 257 3.40 -7.79 12.22
C GLY A 257 2.47 -8.70 13.01
N ALA A 258 2.73 -8.80 14.31
CA ALA A 258 2.02 -9.70 15.23
C ALA A 258 0.50 -9.48 15.28
N SER A 259 0.04 -8.26 15.01
CA SER A 259 -1.39 -7.90 14.99
C SER A 259 -2.09 -8.20 13.65
N SER A 260 -1.34 -8.64 12.64
CA SER A 260 -1.86 -8.98 11.31
C SER A 260 -2.20 -10.47 11.20
N ASN A 261 -2.65 -10.89 10.03
CA ASN A 261 -2.85 -12.29 9.74
C ASN A 261 -1.88 -12.80 8.65
N ARG A 262 -1.75 -14.12 8.57
CA ARG A 262 -0.88 -14.79 7.61
C ARG A 262 -1.18 -14.42 6.16
N MET A 263 -2.47 -14.37 5.77
CA MET A 263 -2.87 -14.12 4.38
C MET A 263 -2.47 -12.73 3.91
N ALA A 264 -2.65 -11.70 4.75
CA ALA A 264 -2.21 -10.34 4.43
C ALA A 264 -0.69 -10.23 4.34
N ALA A 265 0.03 -10.91 5.23
CA ALA A 265 1.49 -10.94 5.20
C ALA A 265 2.03 -11.67 3.95
N GLU A 266 1.41 -12.76 3.53
CA GLU A 266 1.72 -13.47 2.29
C GLU A 266 1.45 -12.58 1.06
N PHE A 267 0.34 -11.87 1.01
CA PHE A 267 0.02 -10.92 -0.05
C PHE A 267 1.08 -9.80 -0.16
N CYS A 268 1.46 -9.19 0.98
CA CYS A 268 2.54 -8.20 0.98
C CYS A 268 3.86 -8.79 0.48
N LEU A 269 4.22 -9.98 0.95
CA LEU A 269 5.46 -10.64 0.53
C LEU A 269 5.45 -10.97 -0.96
N GLU A 270 4.33 -11.41 -1.52
CA GLU A 270 4.19 -11.65 -2.94
C GLU A 270 4.49 -10.38 -3.76
N ILE A 271 3.94 -9.23 -3.37
CA ILE A 271 4.23 -7.96 -4.04
C ILE A 271 5.75 -7.71 -4.08
N PHE A 272 6.45 -7.83 -2.95
CA PHE A 272 7.91 -7.63 -2.90
C PHE A 272 8.69 -8.62 -3.78
N LYS A 273 8.19 -9.84 -3.96
CA LYS A 273 8.83 -10.86 -4.80
C LYS A 273 8.69 -10.56 -6.28
N VAL A 274 7.50 -10.13 -6.72
CA VAL A 274 7.15 -10.12 -8.15
C VAL A 274 7.07 -8.73 -8.78
N ILE A 275 6.96 -7.64 -8.00
CA ILE A 275 6.72 -6.27 -8.47
C ILE A 275 7.72 -5.81 -9.54
N ARG A 276 8.96 -6.30 -9.50
CA ARG A 276 9.97 -6.02 -10.52
C ARG A 276 9.50 -6.44 -11.92
N GLY A 277 8.81 -7.59 -12.04
CA GLY A 277 8.28 -8.10 -13.30
C GLY A 277 7.24 -7.16 -13.93
N PHE A 278 6.63 -6.29 -13.14
CA PHE A 278 5.64 -5.29 -13.56
C PHE A 278 6.22 -3.87 -13.66
N GLY A 279 7.55 -3.74 -13.80
CA GLY A 279 8.20 -2.43 -13.88
C GLY A 279 8.17 -1.63 -12.58
N GLY A 280 7.82 -2.27 -11.46
CA GLY A 280 7.58 -1.62 -10.19
C GLY A 280 8.73 -1.73 -9.17
N ALA A 281 8.63 -0.93 -8.11
CA ALA A 281 9.44 -0.99 -6.90
C ALA A 281 8.56 -0.89 -5.67
N ALA A 282 8.78 -1.75 -4.68
CA ALA A 282 8.16 -1.67 -3.37
C ALA A 282 9.14 -1.03 -2.36
N ILE A 283 8.70 0.07 -1.75
CA ILE A 283 9.42 0.81 -0.73
C ILE A 283 8.63 0.70 0.57
N SER A 284 9.19 0.03 1.57
CA SER A 284 8.58 -0.07 2.90
C SER A 284 9.29 0.82 3.90
N ALA A 285 8.53 1.40 4.83
CA ALA A 285 9.06 2.05 6.01
C ALA A 285 8.48 1.40 7.26
N THR A 286 9.30 1.28 8.30
CA THR A 286 8.86 0.81 9.62
C THR A 286 9.63 1.51 10.72
N GLN A 287 8.95 1.80 11.82
CA GLN A 287 9.55 2.29 13.06
C GLN A 287 9.52 1.24 14.17
N ASP A 288 8.71 0.23 14.03
CA ASP A 288 8.58 -0.87 14.99
C ASP A 288 9.17 -2.13 14.39
N LEU A 289 10.41 -2.43 14.77
CA LEU A 289 11.11 -3.63 14.32
C LEU A 289 10.68 -4.86 15.10
N SER A 290 10.21 -4.71 16.33
CA SER A 290 9.71 -5.83 17.11
C SER A 290 8.44 -6.40 16.50
N ASP A 291 7.49 -5.53 16.14
CA ASP A 291 6.28 -5.94 15.44
C ASP A 291 6.54 -6.39 14.00
N PHE A 292 7.46 -5.71 13.30
CA PHE A 292 7.85 -6.11 11.93
C PHE A 292 8.37 -7.55 11.86
N PHE A 293 9.01 -8.04 12.93
CA PHE A 293 9.44 -9.42 13.05
C PHE A 293 8.53 -10.27 13.96
N GLY A 294 7.35 -9.78 14.33
CA GLY A 294 6.47 -10.43 15.31
C GLY A 294 5.68 -11.63 14.79
N LEU A 295 5.31 -11.66 13.51
CA LEU A 295 4.50 -12.73 12.94
C LEU A 295 5.36 -13.92 12.50
N GLU A 296 5.00 -15.15 12.90
CA GLU A 296 5.70 -16.41 12.59
C GLU A 296 7.22 -16.28 12.75
N ASP A 297 7.65 -15.88 13.94
CA ASP A 297 9.08 -15.69 14.29
C ASP A 297 9.86 -14.80 13.30
N GLY A 298 9.19 -13.81 12.73
CA GLY A 298 9.79 -12.85 11.80
C GLY A 298 9.99 -13.35 10.38
N LYS A 299 9.34 -14.43 9.99
CA LYS A 299 9.44 -15.02 8.65
C LYS A 299 9.16 -13.99 7.54
N TYR A 300 8.07 -13.23 7.67
CA TYR A 300 7.64 -12.24 6.67
C TYR A 300 8.56 -11.01 6.64
N GLY A 301 8.90 -10.46 7.81
CA GLY A 301 9.83 -9.34 7.91
C GLY A 301 11.19 -9.67 7.30
N ARG A 302 11.79 -10.82 7.67
CA ARG A 302 13.04 -11.28 7.06
C ARG A 302 12.92 -11.49 5.55
N ALA A 303 11.80 -12.05 5.08
CA ALA A 303 11.60 -12.29 3.66
C ALA A 303 11.47 -10.97 2.87
N ILE A 304 10.77 -9.95 3.39
CA ILE A 304 10.67 -8.62 2.77
C ILE A 304 12.05 -7.94 2.71
N ILE A 305 12.82 -7.98 3.80
CA ILE A 305 14.19 -7.45 3.81
C ILE A 305 15.07 -8.16 2.76
N ASN A 306 14.98 -9.47 2.65
CA ASN A 306 15.77 -10.24 1.69
C ASN A 306 15.36 -9.97 0.23
N ASN A 307 14.09 -9.71 -0.03
CA ASN A 307 13.56 -9.33 -1.35
C ASN A 307 13.77 -7.84 -1.68
N SER A 308 14.36 -7.06 -0.78
CA SER A 308 14.73 -5.66 -1.02
C SER A 308 16.24 -5.55 -1.08
N LYS A 309 16.80 -5.25 -2.26
CA LYS A 309 18.26 -5.14 -2.42
C LYS A 309 18.83 -3.85 -1.85
N ASN A 310 17.97 -2.87 -1.64
CA ASN A 310 18.35 -1.57 -1.10
C ASN A 310 17.76 -1.37 0.29
N LYS A 311 18.55 -0.84 1.21
CA LYS A 311 18.13 -0.45 2.57
C LYS A 311 18.66 0.94 2.88
N ILE A 312 17.86 1.71 3.56
CA ILE A 312 18.27 2.96 4.20
C ILE A 312 18.00 2.77 5.70
N ILE A 313 19.05 2.75 6.48
CA ILE A 313 18.98 2.57 7.93
C ILE A 313 19.32 3.91 8.56
N LEU A 314 18.33 4.53 9.15
CA LEU A 314 18.46 5.74 9.95
C LEU A 314 18.90 5.38 11.38
N ASN A 315 18.78 6.32 12.31
CA ASN A 315 19.03 6.03 13.72
C ASN A 315 18.13 4.88 14.21
N LEU A 316 18.72 3.94 14.94
CA LEU A 316 18.04 2.84 15.63
C LEU A 316 18.48 2.81 17.09
N GLU A 317 17.54 2.50 17.97
CA GLU A 317 17.86 2.18 19.36
C GLU A 317 18.71 0.89 19.46
N PRO A 318 19.57 0.72 20.47
CA PRO A 318 20.45 -0.44 20.57
C PRO A 318 19.74 -1.79 20.49
N ASP A 319 18.54 -1.90 21.07
CA ASP A 319 17.78 -3.15 21.05
C ASP A 319 17.19 -3.41 19.67
N GLU A 320 16.68 -2.39 18.97
CA GLU A 320 16.21 -2.49 17.60
C GLU A 320 17.35 -2.84 16.61
N ALA A 321 18.54 -2.28 16.83
CA ALA A 321 19.70 -2.57 16.02
C ALA A 321 20.10 -4.06 16.06
N ARG A 322 19.81 -4.77 17.17
CA ARG A 322 20.03 -6.21 17.28
C ARG A 322 19.14 -7.03 16.37
N TYR A 323 17.86 -6.65 16.20
CA TYR A 323 16.93 -7.34 15.28
C TYR A 323 17.43 -7.36 13.84
N VAL A 324 18.06 -6.27 13.41
CA VAL A 324 18.54 -6.13 12.02
C VAL A 324 19.97 -6.61 11.83
N GLN A 325 20.74 -6.78 12.90
CA GLN A 325 22.16 -7.12 12.84
C GLN A 325 22.41 -8.40 12.04
N GLU A 326 21.72 -9.49 12.39
CA GLU A 326 21.89 -10.79 11.73
C GLU A 326 21.32 -10.76 10.31
N THR A 327 20.10 -10.23 10.15
CA THR A 327 19.40 -10.19 8.85
C THR A 327 20.15 -9.36 7.81
N LEU A 328 20.78 -8.24 8.23
CA LEU A 328 21.52 -7.34 7.36
C LEU A 328 23.03 -7.60 7.39
N LYS A 329 23.50 -8.54 8.19
CA LYS A 329 24.91 -8.86 8.37
C LYS A 329 25.73 -7.60 8.69
N LEU A 330 25.28 -6.85 9.70
CA LEU A 330 25.96 -5.63 10.14
C LEU A 330 27.15 -5.94 11.03
N THR A 331 28.26 -5.27 10.78
CA THR A 331 29.45 -5.31 11.62
C THR A 331 29.19 -4.54 12.92
N ARG A 332 30.02 -4.80 13.95
CA ARG A 332 29.95 -4.04 15.21
C ARG A 332 30.17 -2.55 15.03
N THR A 333 31.00 -2.17 14.07
CA THR A 333 31.25 -0.76 13.75
C THR A 333 30.00 -0.09 13.11
N GLU A 334 29.32 -0.79 12.18
CA GLU A 334 28.08 -0.30 11.57
C GLU A 334 26.96 -0.19 12.62
N ILE A 335 26.82 -1.16 13.53
CA ILE A 335 25.86 -1.07 14.66
C ILE A 335 26.14 0.17 15.51
N ARG A 336 27.42 0.39 15.91
CA ARG A 336 27.79 1.58 16.67
C ARG A 336 27.50 2.88 15.93
N ALA A 337 27.65 2.90 14.61
CA ALA A 337 27.33 4.07 13.80
C ALA A 337 25.83 4.35 13.77
N ILE A 338 25.00 3.34 13.41
CA ILE A 338 23.54 3.54 13.27
C ILE A 338 22.85 3.88 14.59
N THR A 339 23.39 3.43 15.74
CA THR A 339 22.85 3.79 17.08
C THR A 339 23.27 5.20 17.54
N ARG A 340 24.12 5.89 16.79
CA ARG A 340 24.61 7.24 17.10
C ARG A 340 24.30 8.26 16.03
N PHE A 341 23.64 7.84 14.94
CA PHE A 341 23.26 8.75 13.87
C PHE A 341 22.37 9.87 14.39
N GLU A 342 22.68 11.07 13.94
CA GLU A 342 21.81 12.22 14.10
C GLU A 342 20.70 12.21 13.06
N ARG A 343 19.70 13.08 13.23
CA ARG A 343 18.60 13.25 12.28
C ARG A 343 19.13 13.60 10.89
N GLY A 344 18.82 12.77 9.91
CA GLY A 344 19.27 12.93 8.51
C GLY A 344 20.53 12.13 8.18
N GLU A 345 21.19 11.53 9.13
CA GLU A 345 22.25 10.56 8.87
C GLU A 345 21.66 9.17 8.62
N ALA A 346 22.28 8.42 7.72
CA ALA A 346 21.82 7.09 7.34
C ALA A 346 22.96 6.19 6.88
N LEU A 347 22.79 4.89 7.05
CA LEU A 347 23.57 3.86 6.37
C LEU A 347 22.79 3.37 5.16
N ILE A 348 23.28 3.63 3.96
CA ILE A 348 22.71 3.04 2.74
C ILE A 348 23.41 1.71 2.48
N SER A 349 22.61 0.65 2.40
CA SER A 349 23.06 -0.67 1.94
C SER A 349 22.44 -0.94 0.57
N SER A 350 23.26 -1.17 -0.44
CA SER A 350 22.82 -1.53 -1.79
C SER A 350 23.66 -2.70 -2.29
N ASN A 351 23.02 -3.80 -2.61
CA ASN A 351 23.66 -5.08 -2.86
C ASN A 351 24.58 -5.47 -1.66
N ASN A 352 25.90 -5.44 -1.84
CA ASN A 352 26.89 -5.77 -0.78
C ASN A 352 27.64 -4.52 -0.27
N ASN A 353 27.36 -3.35 -0.83
CA ASN A 353 28.02 -2.10 -0.45
C ASN A 353 27.22 -1.38 0.62
N LYS A 354 27.90 -0.90 1.65
CA LYS A 354 27.31 -0.12 2.73
C LYS A 354 28.07 1.19 2.88
N VAL A 355 27.37 2.30 2.83
CA VAL A 355 27.95 3.64 2.84
C VAL A 355 27.18 4.55 3.79
N PRO A 356 27.83 5.16 4.78
CA PRO A 356 27.22 6.20 5.59
C PRO A 356 27.02 7.46 4.73
N VAL A 357 25.86 8.08 4.87
CA VAL A 357 25.46 9.27 4.10
C VAL A 357 24.71 10.25 4.98
N VAL A 358 24.64 11.51 4.52
CA VAL A 358 23.74 12.52 5.06
C VAL A 358 22.65 12.79 4.03
N VAL A 359 21.39 12.59 4.39
CA VAL A 359 20.23 12.87 3.54
C VAL A 359 19.98 14.37 3.53
N LYS A 360 20.22 15.00 2.38
CA LYS A 360 20.03 16.45 2.20
C LYS A 360 18.89 16.72 1.21
N ALA A 361 18.00 17.63 1.58
CA ALA A 361 16.98 18.20 0.71
C ALA A 361 17.39 19.62 0.30
N SER A 362 17.01 20.05 -0.91
CA SER A 362 17.06 21.45 -1.31
C SER A 362 16.09 22.29 -0.46
N LYS A 363 16.23 23.63 -0.48
CA LYS A 363 15.30 24.52 0.24
C LYS A 363 13.84 24.24 -0.18
N LEU A 364 13.59 24.14 -1.48
CA LEU A 364 12.25 23.89 -2.03
C LEU A 364 11.67 22.52 -1.58
N GLU A 365 12.47 21.44 -1.67
CA GLU A 365 12.05 20.12 -1.18
C GLU A 365 11.74 20.17 0.33
N LYS A 366 12.62 20.81 1.10
CA LYS A 366 12.44 20.94 2.56
C LYS A 366 11.15 21.69 2.91
N GLU A 367 10.84 22.79 2.25
CA GLU A 367 9.59 23.53 2.44
C GLU A 367 8.33 22.67 2.14
N MET A 368 8.44 21.73 1.19
CA MET A 368 7.33 20.84 0.85
C MET A 368 7.11 19.71 1.86
N ILE A 369 8.20 19.15 2.42
CA ILE A 369 8.13 17.88 3.16
C ILE A 369 8.49 17.99 4.65
N THR A 370 8.95 19.15 5.15
CA THR A 370 9.32 19.27 6.56
C THR A 370 8.12 19.04 7.47
N THR A 371 8.36 18.32 8.56
CA THR A 371 7.44 18.10 9.67
C THR A 371 7.95 18.77 10.96
N ASP A 372 9.09 19.44 10.88
CA ASP A 372 9.69 20.14 11.98
C ASP A 372 8.89 21.41 12.35
N ARG A 373 8.56 21.56 13.63
CA ARG A 373 7.71 22.65 14.11
C ARG A 373 8.30 24.03 13.84
N ALA A 374 9.58 24.22 14.13
CA ALA A 374 10.25 25.52 13.98
C ALA A 374 10.31 25.93 12.49
N GLU A 375 10.56 24.96 11.61
CA GLU A 375 10.56 25.18 10.17
C GLU A 375 9.15 25.48 9.63
N LEU A 376 8.12 24.80 10.15
CA LEU A 376 6.72 25.10 9.81
C LEU A 376 6.31 26.51 10.24
N GLU A 377 6.72 26.96 11.44
CA GLU A 377 6.47 28.31 11.93
C GLU A 377 7.18 29.37 11.05
N ALA A 378 8.40 29.09 10.60
CA ALA A 378 9.12 29.97 9.68
C ALA A 378 8.42 30.09 8.32
N ILE A 379 7.98 28.97 7.73
CA ILE A 379 7.21 28.95 6.48
C ILE A 379 5.89 29.74 6.64
N LEU A 380 5.20 29.58 7.76
CA LEU A 380 3.96 30.30 8.05
C LEU A 380 4.17 31.81 8.08
N LYS A 381 5.21 32.28 8.79
CA LYS A 381 5.57 33.71 8.89
C LYS A 381 5.93 34.30 7.50
N GLU A 382 6.68 33.55 6.69
CA GLU A 382 7.04 33.97 5.32
C GLU A 382 5.79 34.16 4.46
N ARG A 383 4.88 33.20 4.45
CA ARG A 383 3.61 33.27 3.69
C ARG A 383 2.66 34.38 4.18
N GLN A 384 2.63 34.66 5.49
CA GLN A 384 1.84 35.76 6.03
C GLN A 384 2.39 37.12 5.54
N ARG A 385 3.71 37.29 5.51
CA ARG A 385 4.37 38.49 4.98
C ARG A 385 4.07 38.69 3.49
N GLU A 386 4.17 37.64 2.69
CA GLU A 386 3.84 37.68 1.26
C GLU A 386 2.38 38.12 1.02
N LYS A 387 1.43 37.59 1.77
CA LYS A 387 0.01 38.00 1.68
C LYS A 387 -0.20 39.46 2.05
N THR A 388 0.52 39.96 3.06
CA THR A 388 0.41 41.37 3.50
C THR A 388 1.03 42.35 2.51
N HIS A 389 2.00 41.90 1.68
CA HIS A 389 2.61 42.72 0.63
C HIS A 389 1.84 42.64 -0.70
N SER A 390 0.95 41.68 -0.86
CA SER A 390 0.14 41.48 -2.08
C SER A 390 -1.30 42.05 -1.94
N ALA A 391 -1.69 42.52 -0.76
CA ALA A 391 -2.94 43.21 -0.45
C ALA A 391 -2.72 44.72 -0.32
#